data_7440cd8f9999185ffe33f8504ac6dcfb
#
_entry.id   7440cd8f9999185ffe33f8504ac6dcfb
#
_cell.length_a   1.000
_cell.length_b   1.000
_cell.length_c   1.000
_cell.angle_alpha   90.00
_cell.angle_beta   90.00
_cell.angle_gamma   90.00
#
_symmetry.space_group_name_H-M   'P 1'
#
loop_
_entity.id
_entity.type
_entity.pdbx_description
1 polymer ?
#
loop_
_entity_poly.entity_id
_entity_poly.type
_entity_poly.pdbx_seq_one_letter_code
_entity_poly.pdbx_strand_id
1 'polypeptide(L)'
;MIKILKELWQTEPVPDVLKVDNDSAFGTNLSQEMCVGRLTLFLLNLGIKPLYVAPRSPWNNGDVEGFNSMFTRKFWNKLKFTDEDEIDIKIKDFNVAYEKYTDLINNNPEIEKPKYINDCKDIDFENKEVKNFKETKIYFLRIIRRKGEKAGEKEYGFIDILKQEIKLPKDLINLFVFCVLDLKSKKLTINIENDDGKLNNVKKNQFCNQKYQILKFLFNPQNLISVHL
;
A
#
# COMPACT_ATOMS: atom_id res chain seq x y z
N MET A 1 -9.26 5.69 -8.83
CA MET A 1 -7.88 5.63 -8.30
C MET A 1 -6.83 5.44 -9.38
N ILE A 2 -6.79 4.34 -10.16
CA ILE A 2 -5.76 4.12 -11.21
C ILE A 2 -5.74 5.25 -12.23
N LYS A 3 -6.91 5.73 -12.68
CA LYS A 3 -7.01 6.87 -13.62
C LYS A 3 -6.32 8.12 -13.03
N ILE A 4 -6.62 8.46 -11.79
CA ILE A 4 -6.02 9.60 -11.09
C ILE A 4 -4.49 9.46 -10.98
N LEU A 5 -4.00 8.26 -10.65
CA LEU A 5 -2.55 8.02 -10.56
C LEU A 5 -1.87 8.14 -11.93
N LYS A 6 -2.52 7.66 -13.01
CA LYS A 6 -2.02 7.82 -14.37
C LYS A 6 -1.90 9.31 -14.76
N GLU A 7 -2.91 10.11 -14.46
CA GLU A 7 -2.92 11.54 -14.73
C GLU A 7 -1.83 12.26 -13.89
N LEU A 8 -1.76 11.97 -12.60
CA LEU A 8 -0.77 12.53 -11.69
C LEU A 8 0.68 12.26 -12.16
N TRP A 9 0.98 11.01 -12.50
CA TRP A 9 2.33 10.60 -12.90
C TRP A 9 2.71 10.95 -14.34
N GLN A 10 1.86 11.65 -15.08
CA GLN A 10 2.28 12.33 -16.32
C GLN A 10 3.07 13.61 -16.04
N THR A 11 2.81 14.25 -14.91
CA THR A 11 3.43 15.53 -14.51
C THR A 11 4.35 15.39 -13.31
N GLU A 12 4.03 14.48 -12.40
CA GLU A 12 4.75 14.26 -11.16
C GLU A 12 5.67 13.03 -11.21
N PRO A 13 6.77 13.01 -10.46
CA PRO A 13 7.66 11.85 -10.39
C PRO A 13 6.97 10.61 -9.84
N VAL A 14 7.29 9.45 -10.40
CA VAL A 14 6.75 8.16 -9.95
C VAL A 14 7.52 7.68 -8.71
N PRO A 15 6.87 7.39 -7.59
CA PRO A 15 7.55 6.96 -6.37
C PRO A 15 8.06 5.51 -6.48
N ASP A 16 9.17 5.19 -5.82
CA ASP A 16 9.66 3.80 -5.68
C ASP A 16 8.74 2.95 -4.80
N VAL A 17 8.13 3.56 -3.80
CA VAL A 17 7.19 2.92 -2.86
C VAL A 17 5.91 3.73 -2.77
N LEU A 18 4.77 3.07 -2.93
CA LEU A 18 3.47 3.68 -2.64
C LEU A 18 2.87 3.05 -1.39
N LYS A 19 2.74 3.86 -0.34
CA LYS A 19 2.07 3.48 0.91
C LYS A 19 0.56 3.61 0.72
N VAL A 20 -0.17 2.55 1.00
CA VAL A 20 -1.63 2.49 0.81
C VAL A 20 -2.32 1.92 2.04
N ASP A 21 -3.53 2.39 2.29
CA ASP A 21 -4.39 1.83 3.33
C ASP A 21 -5.01 0.49 2.90
N ASN A 22 -5.62 -0.21 3.87
CA ASN A 22 -6.31 -1.48 3.64
C ASN A 22 -7.79 -1.29 3.26
N ASP A 23 -8.19 -0.14 2.76
CA ASP A 23 -9.53 0.09 2.27
C ASP A 23 -9.85 -0.78 1.04
N SER A 24 -11.11 -1.14 0.89
CA SER A 24 -11.62 -1.91 -0.25
C SER A 24 -11.37 -1.21 -1.58
N ALA A 25 -11.35 0.13 -1.60
CA ALA A 25 -11.01 0.94 -2.77
C ALA A 25 -9.61 0.67 -3.31
N PHE A 26 -8.68 0.22 -2.46
CA PHE A 26 -7.32 -0.17 -2.84
C PHE A 26 -7.17 -1.66 -3.15
N GLY A 27 -8.28 -2.42 -3.12
CA GLY A 27 -8.31 -3.82 -3.52
C GLY A 27 -7.67 -4.81 -2.55
N THR A 28 -7.53 -4.44 -1.28
CA THR A 28 -7.01 -5.33 -0.23
C THR A 28 -8.09 -6.15 0.44
N ASN A 29 -9.34 -5.71 0.38
CA ASN A 29 -10.48 -6.39 0.98
C ASN A 29 -11.38 -7.05 -0.08
N LEU A 30 -10.75 -7.82 -0.97
CA LEU A 30 -11.46 -8.56 -1.99
C LEU A 30 -12.31 -9.67 -1.35
N SER A 31 -13.42 -10.04 -2.01
CA SER A 31 -14.32 -11.10 -1.53
C SER A 31 -13.65 -12.47 -1.45
N GLN A 32 -12.64 -12.70 -2.28
CA GLN A 32 -11.91 -13.95 -2.35
C GLN A 32 -10.60 -13.92 -1.56
N GLU A 33 -10.27 -15.04 -0.93
CA GLU A 33 -8.97 -15.24 -0.30
C GLU A 33 -7.84 -15.25 -1.33
N MET A 34 -6.67 -14.78 -0.93
CA MET A 34 -5.44 -14.80 -1.73
C MET A 34 -5.51 -14.01 -3.05
N CYS A 35 -6.46 -13.10 -3.17
CA CYS A 35 -6.56 -12.23 -4.34
C CYS A 35 -5.74 -10.95 -4.18
N VAL A 36 -5.11 -10.55 -5.26
CA VAL A 36 -4.37 -9.29 -5.36
C VAL A 36 -5.21 -8.28 -6.14
N GLY A 37 -5.38 -7.09 -5.59
CA GLY A 37 -6.21 -6.06 -6.17
C GLY A 37 -5.61 -5.44 -7.45
N ARG A 38 -6.47 -4.84 -8.28
CA ARG A 38 -6.09 -4.23 -9.56
C ARG A 38 -5.07 -3.09 -9.38
N LEU A 39 -5.21 -2.29 -8.32
CA LEU A 39 -4.23 -1.26 -8.00
C LEU A 39 -2.85 -1.87 -7.74
N THR A 40 -2.78 -2.93 -6.93
CA THR A 40 -1.51 -3.63 -6.66
C THR A 40 -0.85 -4.11 -7.94
N LEU A 41 -1.63 -4.75 -8.84
CA LEU A 41 -1.12 -5.24 -10.11
C LEU A 41 -0.60 -4.10 -10.99
N PHE A 42 -1.31 -2.98 -11.04
CA PHE A 42 -0.90 -1.78 -11.74
C PHE A 42 0.44 -1.24 -11.21
N LEU A 43 0.59 -1.13 -9.88
CA LEU A 43 1.83 -0.67 -9.24
C LEU A 43 3.01 -1.61 -9.55
N LEU A 44 2.82 -2.92 -9.41
CA LEU A 44 3.84 -3.92 -9.70
C LEU A 44 4.30 -3.87 -11.17
N ASN A 45 3.37 -3.63 -12.09
CA ASN A 45 3.70 -3.49 -13.51
C ASN A 45 4.59 -2.27 -13.79
N LEU A 46 4.37 -1.19 -13.07
CA LEU A 46 5.20 0.02 -13.15
C LEU A 46 6.55 -0.12 -12.42
N GLY A 47 6.73 -1.14 -11.60
CA GLY A 47 7.92 -1.32 -10.74
C GLY A 47 7.81 -0.62 -9.39
N ILE A 48 6.62 -0.13 -9.05
CA ILE A 48 6.34 0.53 -7.77
C ILE A 48 6.09 -0.55 -6.70
N LYS A 49 6.70 -0.40 -5.54
CA LYS A 49 6.52 -1.28 -4.39
C LYS A 49 5.26 -0.89 -3.60
N PRO A 50 4.18 -1.68 -3.64
CA PRO A 50 3.00 -1.39 -2.81
C PRO A 50 3.29 -1.77 -1.34
N LEU A 51 3.12 -0.80 -0.43
CA LEU A 51 3.24 -1.01 1.01
C LEU A 51 1.89 -0.82 1.69
N TYR A 52 1.31 -1.89 2.17
CA TYR A 52 0.04 -1.86 2.90
C TYR A 52 0.26 -1.66 4.39
N VAL A 53 -0.31 -0.58 4.94
CA VAL A 53 -0.23 -0.27 6.38
C VAL A 53 -0.99 -1.28 7.23
N ALA A 54 -0.70 -1.31 8.53
CA ALA A 54 -1.42 -2.18 9.46
C ALA A 54 -2.89 -1.74 9.58
N PRO A 55 -3.85 -2.68 9.50
CA PRO A 55 -5.26 -2.36 9.67
C PRO A 55 -5.53 -1.78 11.07
N ARG A 56 -6.42 -0.78 11.14
CA ARG A 56 -6.80 -0.10 12.39
C ARG A 56 -5.63 0.57 13.12
N SER A 57 -4.66 1.05 12.37
CA SER A 57 -3.48 1.74 12.90
C SER A 57 -3.39 3.15 12.29
N PRO A 58 -4.24 4.09 12.69
CA PRO A 58 -4.32 5.42 12.08
C PRO A 58 -2.98 6.16 12.13
N TRP A 59 -2.19 5.98 13.18
CA TRP A 59 -0.85 6.58 13.28
C TRP A 59 0.11 6.19 12.15
N ASN A 60 -0.15 5.09 11.45
CA ASN A 60 0.64 4.73 10.26
C ASN A 60 0.31 5.57 9.02
N ASN A 61 -0.79 6.33 9.05
CA ASN A 61 -1.22 7.25 8.00
C ASN A 61 -1.24 8.72 8.47
N GLY A 62 -0.53 9.02 9.53
CA GLY A 62 -0.53 10.35 10.18
C GLY A 62 -0.29 11.50 9.20
N ASP A 63 0.58 11.32 8.20
CA ASP A 63 0.86 12.34 7.19
C ASP A 63 -0.39 12.65 6.34
N VAL A 64 -1.09 11.62 5.88
CA VAL A 64 -2.32 11.77 5.08
C VAL A 64 -3.46 12.32 5.92
N GLU A 65 -3.62 11.85 7.16
CA GLU A 65 -4.62 12.36 8.09
C GLU A 65 -4.34 13.81 8.49
N GLY A 66 -3.08 14.15 8.72
CA GLY A 66 -2.64 15.52 8.97
C GLY A 66 -2.93 16.45 7.81
N PHE A 67 -2.62 16.03 6.59
CA PHE A 67 -2.96 16.76 5.37
C PHE A 67 -4.47 16.94 5.23
N ASN A 68 -5.26 15.86 5.34
CA ASN A 68 -6.71 15.92 5.22
C ASN A 68 -7.33 16.85 6.26
N SER A 69 -6.87 16.79 7.51
CA SER A 69 -7.32 17.68 8.59
C SER A 69 -6.99 19.14 8.28
N MET A 70 -5.78 19.41 7.81
CA MET A 70 -5.35 20.75 7.45
C MET A 70 -6.10 21.27 6.23
N PHE A 71 -6.24 20.48 5.16
CA PHE A 71 -6.99 20.81 3.95
C PHE A 71 -8.43 21.15 4.30
N THR A 72 -9.11 20.28 5.07
CA THR A 72 -10.49 20.52 5.50
C THR A 72 -10.61 21.83 6.28
N ARG A 73 -9.73 22.07 7.23
CA ARG A 73 -9.79 23.24 8.11
C ARG A 73 -9.38 24.54 7.42
N LYS A 74 -8.35 24.51 6.56
CA LYS A 74 -7.74 25.73 5.97
C LYS A 74 -8.32 26.08 4.61
N PHE A 75 -8.82 25.10 3.87
CA PHE A 75 -9.38 25.27 2.55
C PHE A 75 -10.88 25.05 2.55
N TRP A 76 -11.34 23.80 2.75
CA TRP A 76 -12.73 23.42 2.54
C TRP A 76 -13.74 24.12 3.46
N ASN A 77 -13.47 24.19 4.76
CA ASN A 77 -14.37 24.83 5.72
C ASN A 77 -14.16 26.35 5.83
N LYS A 78 -13.05 26.87 5.34
CA LYS A 78 -12.72 28.29 5.44
C LYS A 78 -13.23 29.11 4.28
N LEU A 79 -13.26 28.53 3.09
CA LEU A 79 -13.61 29.19 1.85
C LEU A 79 -15.06 28.85 1.46
N LYS A 80 -15.71 29.79 0.81
CA LYS A 80 -16.99 29.56 0.13
C LYS A 80 -16.72 29.54 -1.36
N PHE A 81 -17.38 28.66 -2.06
CA PHE A 81 -17.23 28.47 -3.49
C PHE A 81 -18.58 28.68 -4.17
N THR A 82 -18.60 29.35 -5.30
CA THR A 82 -19.80 29.60 -6.12
C THR A 82 -19.97 28.52 -7.18
N ASP A 83 -18.86 27.97 -7.68
CA ASP A 83 -18.82 26.95 -8.72
C ASP A 83 -17.52 26.12 -8.65
N GLU A 84 -17.38 25.13 -9.53
CA GLU A 84 -16.22 24.25 -9.60
C GLU A 84 -14.98 24.97 -10.09
N ASP A 85 -15.10 25.94 -10.99
CA ASP A 85 -13.98 26.70 -11.54
C ASP A 85 -13.28 27.53 -10.44
N GLU A 86 -14.08 28.08 -9.53
CA GLU A 86 -13.54 28.81 -8.37
C GLU A 86 -12.77 27.89 -7.42
N ILE A 87 -13.18 26.63 -7.26
CA ILE A 87 -12.43 25.61 -6.49
C ILE A 87 -11.07 25.39 -7.14
N ASP A 88 -11.03 25.20 -8.46
CA ASP A 88 -9.79 24.94 -9.21
C ASP A 88 -8.81 26.09 -9.16
N ILE A 89 -9.29 27.33 -9.09
CA ILE A 89 -8.43 28.50 -8.92
C ILE A 89 -7.87 28.54 -7.49
N LYS A 90 -8.74 28.46 -6.49
CA LYS A 90 -8.34 28.57 -5.07
C LYS A 90 -7.48 27.41 -4.58
N ILE A 91 -7.64 26.22 -5.15
CA ILE A 91 -6.80 25.07 -4.79
C ILE A 91 -5.34 25.26 -5.24
N LYS A 92 -5.11 25.98 -6.33
CA LYS A 92 -3.75 26.30 -6.78
C LYS A 92 -3.03 27.20 -5.77
N ASP A 93 -3.71 28.19 -5.23
CA ASP A 93 -3.14 29.08 -4.19
C ASP A 93 -2.87 28.30 -2.90
N PHE A 94 -3.79 27.39 -2.54
CA PHE A 94 -3.60 26.50 -1.40
C PHE A 94 -2.38 25.59 -1.59
N ASN A 95 -2.22 24.99 -2.77
CA ASN A 95 -1.09 24.10 -3.07
C ASN A 95 0.25 24.86 -2.97
N VAL A 96 0.34 26.06 -3.54
CA VAL A 96 1.56 26.90 -3.42
C VAL A 96 1.88 27.23 -1.96
N ALA A 97 0.86 27.54 -1.15
CA ALA A 97 1.06 27.80 0.27
C ALA A 97 1.47 26.53 1.05
N TYR A 98 0.92 25.38 0.66
CA TYR A 98 1.26 24.08 1.25
C TYR A 98 2.67 23.64 0.90
N GLU A 99 3.10 23.78 -0.35
CA GLU A 99 4.47 23.52 -0.79
C GLU A 99 5.48 24.33 0.03
N LYS A 100 5.26 25.63 0.18
CA LYS A 100 6.12 26.47 1.02
C LYS A 100 6.20 26.00 2.47
N TYR A 101 5.09 25.50 3.02
CA TYR A 101 5.06 24.95 4.37
C TYR A 101 5.82 23.62 4.45
N THR A 102 5.64 22.73 3.47
CA THR A 102 6.33 21.43 3.43
C THR A 102 7.81 21.56 3.12
N ASP A 103 8.23 22.56 2.34
CA ASP A 103 9.64 22.83 2.06
C ASP A 103 10.45 23.11 3.33
N LEU A 104 9.85 23.76 4.32
CA LEU A 104 10.48 23.98 5.62
C LEU A 104 10.74 22.67 6.37
N ILE A 105 9.87 21.67 6.18
CA ILE A 105 9.98 20.34 6.79
C ILE A 105 10.90 19.45 5.95
N ASN A 106 10.72 19.43 4.63
CA ASN A 106 11.43 18.56 3.71
C ASN A 106 12.92 18.96 3.52
N ASN A 107 13.28 20.19 3.82
CA ASN A 107 14.67 20.64 3.81
C ASN A 107 15.42 20.31 5.11
N ASN A 108 14.80 19.63 6.07
CA ASN A 108 15.51 19.11 7.23
C ASN A 108 16.48 18.01 6.76
N PRO A 109 17.80 18.14 6.99
CA PRO A 109 18.81 17.16 6.56
C PRO A 109 18.69 15.81 7.27
N GLU A 110 17.96 15.73 8.38
CA GLU A 110 17.69 14.50 9.13
C GLU A 110 16.58 13.64 8.52
N ILE A 111 15.79 14.20 7.58
CA ILE A 111 14.70 13.47 6.94
C ILE A 111 15.20 12.84 5.63
N GLU A 112 15.09 11.52 5.54
CA GLU A 112 15.41 10.80 4.30
C GLU A 112 14.46 11.25 3.18
N LYS A 113 15.05 11.72 2.08
CA LYS A 113 14.25 12.18 0.93
C LYS A 113 13.54 11.01 0.24
N PRO A 114 12.32 11.22 -0.28
CA PRO A 114 11.64 10.22 -1.07
C PRO A 114 12.48 9.73 -2.24
N LYS A 115 12.42 8.43 -2.51
CA LYS A 115 13.05 7.82 -3.70
C LYS A 115 12.03 7.73 -4.81
N TYR A 116 12.48 8.10 -6.01
CA TYR A 116 11.66 8.08 -7.22
C TYR A 116 12.24 7.13 -8.25
N ILE A 117 11.41 6.64 -9.15
CA ILE A 117 11.84 5.84 -10.29
C ILE A 117 12.35 6.81 -11.34
N ASN A 118 13.66 6.77 -11.64
CA ASN A 118 14.32 7.75 -12.51
C ASN A 118 13.96 7.62 -14.00
N ASP A 119 13.46 6.46 -14.43
CA ASP A 119 13.22 6.15 -15.86
C ASP A 119 11.71 6.17 -16.20
N CYS A 120 11.01 7.22 -15.77
CA CYS A 120 9.56 7.33 -15.98
C CYS A 120 9.16 7.77 -17.39
N LYS A 121 10.10 8.20 -18.24
CA LYS A 121 9.79 8.74 -19.56
C LYS A 121 9.19 7.71 -20.52
N ASP A 122 9.38 6.41 -20.26
CA ASP A 122 8.93 5.30 -21.10
C ASP A 122 7.92 4.38 -20.40
N ILE A 123 7.19 4.88 -19.40
CA ILE A 123 6.17 4.07 -18.75
C ILE A 123 4.95 3.98 -19.66
N ASP A 124 4.77 2.82 -20.29
CA ASP A 124 3.53 2.51 -20.98
C ASP A 124 2.41 2.20 -19.98
N PHE A 125 1.63 3.22 -19.65
CA PHE A 125 0.47 3.10 -18.77
C PHE A 125 -0.66 2.26 -19.36
N GLU A 126 -0.63 1.97 -20.65
CA GLU A 126 -1.65 1.18 -21.37
C GLU A 126 -1.28 -0.31 -21.46
N ASN A 127 -0.04 -0.68 -21.12
CA ASN A 127 0.39 -2.06 -21.15
C ASN A 127 -0.44 -2.93 -20.20
N LYS A 128 -1.29 -3.76 -20.79
CA LYS A 128 -2.18 -4.69 -20.07
C LYS A 128 -1.54 -6.06 -19.82
N GLU A 129 -0.31 -6.28 -20.29
CA GLU A 129 0.36 -7.56 -20.18
C GLU A 129 0.96 -7.77 -18.78
N VAL A 130 0.26 -8.54 -18.00
CA VAL A 130 0.61 -8.94 -16.61
C VAL A 130 1.85 -9.86 -16.55
N LYS A 131 2.38 -10.28 -17.69
CA LYS A 131 3.44 -11.31 -17.76
C LYS A 131 4.82 -10.83 -17.33
N ASN A 132 5.09 -9.53 -17.38
CA ASN A 132 6.40 -8.96 -17.14
C ASN A 132 6.37 -7.87 -16.05
N PHE A 133 5.99 -8.24 -14.84
CA PHE A 133 6.08 -7.33 -13.71
C PHE A 133 7.52 -6.84 -13.53
N LYS A 134 7.71 -5.53 -13.42
CA LYS A 134 8.99 -4.92 -13.04
C LYS A 134 9.30 -5.15 -11.57
N GLU A 135 8.26 -5.18 -10.71
CA GLU A 135 8.35 -5.55 -9.30
C GLU A 135 7.45 -6.75 -9.02
N THR A 136 7.87 -7.67 -8.16
CA THR A 136 7.10 -8.88 -7.81
C THR A 136 6.73 -8.98 -6.35
N LYS A 137 7.19 -8.02 -5.54
CA LYS A 137 7.02 -8.05 -4.08
C LYS A 137 5.94 -7.08 -3.63
N ILE A 138 5.08 -7.58 -2.76
CA ILE A 138 4.07 -6.80 -2.04
C ILE A 138 4.51 -6.73 -0.58
N TYR A 139 4.43 -5.54 -0.01
CA TYR A 139 4.88 -5.27 1.34
C TYR A 139 3.69 -5.00 2.24
N PHE A 140 3.72 -5.54 3.46
CA PHE A 140 2.67 -5.35 4.45
C PHE A 140 3.28 -5.02 5.80
N LEU A 141 2.78 -3.98 6.44
CA LEU A 141 2.98 -3.75 7.86
C LEU A 141 1.80 -4.37 8.61
N ARG A 142 2.04 -5.16 9.64
CA ARG A 142 0.99 -5.82 10.42
C ARG A 142 1.33 -5.78 11.91
N ILE A 143 0.26 -5.84 12.74
CA ILE A 143 0.38 -6.05 14.18
C ILE A 143 -0.05 -7.47 14.46
N ILE A 144 0.73 -8.19 15.25
CA ILE A 144 0.39 -9.55 15.68
C ILE A 144 -0.74 -9.48 16.69
N ARG A 145 -1.88 -10.05 16.33
CA ARG A 145 -3.08 -10.11 17.16
C ARG A 145 -3.14 -11.41 17.94
N ARG A 146 -3.86 -11.42 19.04
CA ARG A 146 -4.10 -12.57 19.91
C ARG A 146 -5.30 -13.39 19.42
N LYS A 147 -5.20 -14.74 19.50
CA LYS A 147 -6.31 -15.68 19.29
C LYS A 147 -6.15 -16.90 20.20
N GLY A 148 -7.25 -17.56 20.58
CA GLY A 148 -7.22 -18.85 21.29
C GLY A 148 -7.55 -18.79 22.78
N GLU A 149 -8.57 -18.01 23.18
CA GLU A 149 -9.08 -18.01 24.57
C GLU A 149 -10.29 -18.91 24.81
N LYS A 150 -10.66 -19.77 23.86
CA LYS A 150 -11.73 -20.74 24.11
C LYS A 150 -11.18 -21.92 24.92
N ALA A 151 -11.96 -22.42 25.86
CA ALA A 151 -11.59 -23.49 26.78
C ALA A 151 -10.88 -24.66 26.06
N GLY A 152 -9.58 -24.84 26.35
CA GLY A 152 -8.76 -25.93 25.80
C GLY A 152 -7.84 -25.56 24.61
N GLU A 153 -7.95 -24.38 24.02
CA GLU A 153 -7.05 -23.93 22.94
C GLU A 153 -5.85 -23.15 23.53
N LYS A 154 -4.65 -23.53 23.07
CA LYS A 154 -3.44 -22.74 23.39
C LYS A 154 -3.49 -21.40 22.68
N GLU A 155 -3.25 -20.34 23.45
CA GLU A 155 -3.14 -18.97 22.93
C GLU A 155 -1.96 -18.86 21.93
N TYR A 156 -2.19 -18.17 20.81
CA TYR A 156 -1.17 -17.89 19.80
C TYR A 156 -1.35 -16.49 19.19
N GLY A 157 -0.26 -15.97 18.63
CA GLY A 157 -0.27 -14.78 17.81
C GLY A 157 -0.72 -15.09 16.37
N PHE A 158 -1.34 -14.12 15.70
CA PHE A 158 -1.63 -14.27 14.28
C PHE A 158 -1.62 -12.93 13.55
N ILE A 159 -1.36 -12.99 12.25
CA ILE A 159 -1.57 -11.91 11.31
C ILE A 159 -2.45 -12.40 10.16
N ASP A 160 -3.10 -11.45 9.50
CA ASP A 160 -3.87 -11.71 8.29
C ASP A 160 -3.18 -11.07 7.09
N ILE A 161 -2.92 -11.87 6.06
CA ILE A 161 -2.38 -11.43 4.77
C ILE A 161 -3.28 -11.96 3.67
N LEU A 162 -3.92 -11.10 2.91
CA LEU A 162 -4.86 -11.45 1.84
C LEU A 162 -5.92 -12.47 2.30
N LYS A 163 -6.49 -12.26 3.50
CA LYS A 163 -7.46 -13.14 4.18
C LYS A 163 -6.91 -14.52 4.58
N GLN A 164 -5.63 -14.75 4.47
CA GLN A 164 -5.01 -15.94 5.03
C GLN A 164 -4.47 -15.65 6.43
N GLU A 165 -4.96 -16.38 7.42
CA GLU A 165 -4.46 -16.34 8.79
C GLU A 165 -3.12 -17.08 8.89
N ILE A 166 -2.12 -16.41 9.44
CA ILE A 166 -0.79 -16.96 9.65
C ILE A 166 -0.50 -16.97 11.14
N LYS A 167 -0.37 -18.16 11.70
CA LYS A 167 -0.06 -18.36 13.13
C LYS A 167 1.40 -18.00 13.41
N LEU A 168 1.61 -17.29 14.50
CA LEU A 168 2.88 -16.84 14.99
C LEU A 168 3.03 -17.18 16.48
N PRO A 169 4.25 -17.21 17.02
CA PRO A 169 4.49 -17.42 18.44
C PRO A 169 3.76 -16.41 19.33
N LYS A 170 3.37 -16.87 20.53
CA LYS A 170 2.61 -16.08 21.52
C LYS A 170 3.40 -14.87 22.03
N ASP A 171 4.69 -15.02 22.23
CA ASP A 171 5.62 -14.01 22.72
C ASP A 171 5.75 -12.80 21.80
N LEU A 172 5.29 -12.93 20.54
CA LEU A 172 5.31 -11.87 19.55
C LEU A 172 4.01 -11.06 19.47
N ILE A 173 3.02 -11.37 20.30
CA ILE A 173 1.72 -10.65 20.32
C ILE A 173 1.96 -9.17 20.60
N ASN A 174 1.22 -8.29 19.90
CA ASN A 174 1.29 -6.83 19.91
C ASN A 174 2.55 -6.22 19.27
N LEU A 175 3.48 -7.02 18.76
CA LEU A 175 4.60 -6.50 18.00
C LEU A 175 4.20 -6.18 16.55
N PHE A 176 4.88 -5.19 15.98
CA PHE A 176 4.83 -4.92 14.55
C PHE A 176 5.69 -5.91 13.78
N VAL A 177 5.19 -6.35 12.65
CA VAL A 177 5.93 -7.20 11.71
C VAL A 177 5.88 -6.60 10.32
N PHE A 178 7.01 -6.69 9.63
CA PHE A 178 7.16 -6.32 8.24
C PHE A 178 7.13 -7.59 7.38
N CYS A 179 6.10 -7.70 6.54
CA CYS A 179 5.87 -8.89 5.73
C CYS A 179 6.16 -8.57 4.27
N VAL A 180 6.85 -9.47 3.59
CA VAL A 180 7.16 -9.39 2.17
C VAL A 180 6.60 -10.63 1.47
N LEU A 181 5.60 -10.43 0.63
CA LEU A 181 5.05 -11.46 -0.24
C LEU A 181 5.67 -11.33 -1.63
N ASP A 182 6.51 -12.27 -2.00
CA ASP A 182 7.05 -12.35 -3.37
C ASP A 182 6.15 -13.26 -4.21
N LEU A 183 5.50 -12.66 -5.20
CA LEU A 183 4.58 -13.37 -6.11
C LEU A 183 5.31 -14.35 -7.02
N LYS A 184 6.56 -14.06 -7.42
CA LYS A 184 7.35 -14.91 -8.29
C LYS A 184 7.78 -16.19 -7.59
N SER A 185 8.33 -16.09 -6.41
CA SER A 185 8.75 -17.24 -5.60
C SER A 185 7.61 -17.85 -4.78
N LYS A 186 6.45 -17.18 -4.69
CA LYS A 186 5.29 -17.56 -3.86
C LYS A 186 5.66 -17.73 -2.40
N LYS A 187 6.55 -16.90 -1.91
CA LYS A 187 7.02 -16.94 -0.52
C LYS A 187 6.59 -15.70 0.23
N LEU A 188 6.11 -15.90 1.44
CA LEU A 188 5.90 -14.86 2.42
C LEU A 188 7.03 -14.91 3.44
N THR A 189 7.71 -13.80 3.61
CA THR A 189 8.74 -13.61 4.64
C THR A 189 8.18 -12.65 5.69
N ILE A 190 8.28 -13.00 6.96
CA ILE A 190 7.83 -12.20 8.08
C ILE A 190 9.04 -11.81 8.90
N ASN A 191 9.25 -10.53 9.08
CA ASN A 191 10.40 -9.98 9.79
C ASN A 191 9.94 -9.10 10.94
N ILE A 192 10.72 -9.09 12.01
CA ILE A 192 10.59 -8.17 13.15
C ILE A 192 11.83 -7.28 13.16
N GLU A 193 11.63 -6.01 13.42
CA GLU A 193 12.71 -5.09 13.70
C GLU A 193 13.23 -5.33 15.13
N ASN A 194 14.54 -5.46 15.28
CA ASN A 194 15.19 -5.54 16.59
C ASN A 194 15.56 -4.14 17.11
N ASP A 195 16.08 -4.07 18.33
CA ASP A 195 16.44 -2.81 18.99
C ASP A 195 17.54 -2.02 18.21
N ASP A 196 18.29 -2.69 17.36
CA ASP A 196 19.30 -2.06 16.49
C ASP A 196 18.72 -1.59 15.14
N GLY A 197 17.42 -1.65 14.93
CA GLY A 197 16.76 -1.28 13.67
C GLY A 197 16.95 -2.30 12.54
N LYS A 198 17.46 -3.51 12.84
CA LYS A 198 17.67 -4.56 11.85
C LYS A 198 16.47 -5.51 11.78
N LEU A 199 16.11 -5.88 10.56
CA LEU A 199 15.04 -6.84 10.33
C LEU A 199 15.52 -8.28 10.54
N ASN A 200 14.98 -8.95 11.55
CA ASN A 200 15.20 -10.37 11.83
C ASN A 200 14.06 -11.21 11.26
N ASN A 201 14.39 -12.26 10.54
CA ASN A 201 13.39 -13.15 9.98
C ASN A 201 12.81 -14.06 11.08
N VAL A 202 11.49 -13.96 11.28
CA VAL A 202 10.77 -14.77 12.27
C VAL A 202 10.17 -16.02 11.63
N LYS A 203 9.68 -15.89 10.39
CA LYS A 203 9.01 -16.99 9.70
C LYS A 203 9.10 -16.86 8.20
N LYS A 204 9.43 -17.96 7.52
CA LYS A 204 9.27 -18.12 6.07
C LYS A 204 8.16 -19.12 5.81
N ASN A 205 7.09 -18.69 5.17
CA ASN A 205 6.01 -19.55 4.74
C ASN A 205 6.00 -19.68 3.24
N GLN A 206 5.77 -20.90 2.75
CA GLN A 206 5.38 -21.09 1.38
C GLN A 206 3.91 -20.68 1.26
N PHE A 207 3.63 -19.56 0.62
CA PHE A 207 2.32 -18.92 0.62
C PHE A 207 1.32 -19.61 -0.32
N CYS A 208 1.66 -20.72 -0.94
CA CYS A 208 0.79 -21.37 -1.90
C CYS A 208 1.02 -22.88 -1.97
N ASN A 209 0.50 -23.63 -0.98
CA ASN A 209 0.30 -25.07 -1.14
C ASN A 209 -1.17 -25.46 -1.40
N GLN A 210 -2.10 -24.51 -1.42
CA GLN A 210 -3.49 -24.80 -1.72
C GLN A 210 -4.00 -23.91 -2.85
N LYS A 211 -4.12 -24.55 -4.03
CA LYS A 211 -4.88 -24.12 -5.22
C LYS A 211 -4.45 -22.85 -5.95
N TYR A 212 -3.69 -23.01 -6.96
CA TYR A 212 -3.63 -22.49 -8.35
C TYR A 212 -4.42 -21.22 -8.75
N GLN A 213 -5.22 -20.59 -7.88
CA GLN A 213 -6.16 -19.56 -8.30
C GLN A 213 -5.52 -18.19 -8.49
N ILE A 214 -4.52 -17.79 -7.68
CA ILE A 214 -3.90 -16.45 -7.84
C ILE A 214 -3.19 -16.37 -9.19
N LEU A 215 -2.44 -17.38 -9.56
CA LEU A 215 -1.72 -17.38 -10.84
C LEU A 215 -2.64 -17.56 -12.04
N LYS A 216 -3.73 -18.37 -11.93
CA LYS A 216 -4.72 -18.43 -13.00
C LYS A 216 -5.46 -17.11 -13.18
N PHE A 217 -5.79 -16.42 -12.10
CA PHE A 217 -6.42 -15.10 -12.17
C PHE A 217 -5.46 -14.04 -12.71
N LEU A 218 -4.20 -14.07 -12.28
CA LEU A 218 -3.15 -13.14 -12.73
C LEU A 218 -2.72 -13.40 -14.18
N PHE A 219 -2.83 -14.65 -14.66
CA PHE A 219 -2.36 -15.05 -15.99
C PHE A 219 -3.48 -15.50 -16.94
N ASN A 220 -4.75 -15.32 -16.58
CA ASN A 220 -5.86 -15.55 -17.50
C ASN A 220 -6.27 -14.21 -18.17
N PRO A 221 -5.95 -13.99 -19.46
CA PRO A 221 -6.27 -12.78 -20.18
C PRO A 221 -7.78 -12.47 -20.21
N GLN A 222 -8.64 -13.50 -20.10
CA GLN A 222 -10.09 -13.34 -20.15
C GLN A 222 -10.67 -12.68 -18.88
N ASN A 223 -9.99 -12.77 -17.74
CA ASN A 223 -10.43 -12.12 -16.50
C ASN A 223 -10.03 -10.63 -16.39
N LEU A 224 -9.23 -10.16 -17.34
CA LEU A 224 -8.78 -8.76 -17.42
C LEU A 224 -9.70 -7.89 -18.31
N ILE A 225 -10.62 -8.49 -19.06
CA ILE A 225 -11.30 -7.83 -20.19
C ILE A 225 -12.65 -7.20 -19.82
N SER A 226 -13.27 -7.49 -18.71
CA SER A 226 -14.63 -7.01 -18.45
C SER A 226 -14.74 -6.10 -17.23
N VAL A 227 -14.27 -4.88 -17.35
CA VAL A 227 -14.89 -3.76 -16.61
C VAL A 227 -14.86 -2.54 -17.51
N HIS A 228 -15.98 -2.35 -18.19
CA HIS A 228 -16.35 -1.02 -18.67
C HIS A 228 -16.53 -0.11 -17.46
N LEU A 229 -15.93 1.07 -17.55
CA LEU A 229 -16.22 2.22 -16.70
C LEU A 229 -17.63 2.71 -17.03
#